data_b0853e74ddb2cc79c264d1ecf3c45994
#
_entry.id   b0853e74ddb2cc79c264d1ecf3c45994
#
_cell.length_a   1.000
_cell.length_b   1.000
_cell.length_c   1.000
_cell.angle_alpha   90.00
_cell.angle_beta   90.00
_cell.angle_gamma   90.00
#
_symmetry.space_group_name_H-M   'P 1'
#
loop_
_entity.id
_entity.type
_entity.pdbx_description
1 polymer ?
#
loop_
_entity_poly.entity_id
_entity_poly.type
_entity_poly.pdbx_seq_one_letter_code
_entity_poly.pdbx_strand_id
1 'polypeptide(L)'
;MVRRVLLSRGGALRSNTGLGRAHFSLISLLEKTLVKDWTLAGVLEHPEKNNILARIWHRWIIHPNLVGGKTESSNADLLHITDQEQAHLVPKDCKIPVVVTVHDLFHINPRKIIIDNDVINVGENNPNFIRKYDIKKLKTGLNRADLLICISESTRNEVKRL
;
A
#
# COMPACT_ATOMS: atom_id res chain seq x y z
N MET A 1 -12.56 -21.89 11.51
CA MET A 1 -13.18 -20.55 11.50
C MET A 1 -12.58 -19.82 10.31
N VAL A 2 -13.41 -19.31 9.39
CA VAL A 2 -12.91 -18.57 8.21
C VAL A 2 -12.64 -17.13 8.62
N ARG A 3 -11.42 -16.66 8.39
CA ARG A 3 -10.96 -15.28 8.67
C ARG A 3 -11.32 -14.35 7.53
N ARG A 4 -11.44 -13.07 7.84
CA ARG A 4 -11.87 -12.04 6.89
C ARG A 4 -10.80 -10.98 6.71
N VAL A 5 -10.38 -10.71 5.47
CA VAL A 5 -9.40 -9.68 5.15
C VAL A 5 -10.05 -8.46 4.50
N LEU A 6 -9.74 -7.28 5.04
CA LEU A 6 -10.08 -6.00 4.45
C LEU A 6 -8.89 -5.55 3.60
N LEU A 7 -9.08 -5.40 2.30
CA LEU A 7 -8.04 -4.91 1.40
C LEU A 7 -8.14 -3.39 1.27
N SER A 8 -7.01 -2.70 1.30
CA SER A 8 -6.96 -1.27 1.04
C SER A 8 -5.84 -0.92 0.08
N ARG A 9 -6.13 -0.02 -0.84
CA ARG A 9 -5.16 0.60 -1.73
C ARG A 9 -5.56 2.03 -2.05
N GLY A 10 -4.61 2.81 -2.53
CA GLY A 10 -4.87 4.16 -3.02
C GLY A 10 -4.78 4.23 -4.54
N GLY A 11 -5.50 5.19 -5.11
CA GLY A 11 -5.45 5.52 -6.52
C GLY A 11 -6.10 4.50 -7.45
N ALA A 12 -6.35 4.92 -8.68
CA ALA A 12 -6.81 4.04 -9.74
C ALA A 12 -5.65 3.16 -10.22
N LEU A 13 -5.73 1.87 -9.95
CA LEU A 13 -4.79 0.89 -10.48
C LEU A 13 -5.34 0.35 -11.80
N ARG A 14 -4.55 0.49 -12.84
CA ARG A 14 -4.89 -0.15 -14.12
C ARG A 14 -4.63 -1.64 -14.01
N SER A 15 -5.58 -2.45 -14.41
CA SER A 15 -5.48 -3.92 -14.38
C SER A 15 -4.35 -4.49 -15.26
N ASN A 16 -3.86 -3.72 -16.23
CA ASN A 16 -2.77 -4.11 -17.11
C ASN A 16 -1.35 -3.85 -16.54
N THR A 17 -1.22 -3.24 -15.38
CA THR A 17 0.06 -3.09 -14.67
C THR A 17 0.38 -4.31 -13.81
N GLY A 18 1.67 -4.56 -13.49
CA GLY A 18 2.06 -5.65 -12.61
C GLY A 18 1.40 -5.55 -11.22
N LEU A 19 1.42 -4.36 -10.63
CA LEU A 19 0.78 -4.08 -9.35
C LEU A 19 -0.74 -4.28 -9.41
N GLY A 20 -1.39 -3.78 -10.47
CA GLY A 20 -2.83 -3.96 -10.67
C GLY A 20 -3.20 -5.44 -10.81
N ARG A 21 -2.46 -6.21 -11.63
CA ARG A 21 -2.70 -7.64 -11.77
C ARG A 21 -2.58 -8.38 -10.44
N ALA A 22 -1.55 -8.11 -9.66
CA ALA A 22 -1.38 -8.73 -8.34
C ALA A 22 -2.56 -8.41 -7.41
N HIS A 23 -2.98 -7.14 -7.36
CA HIS A 23 -4.11 -6.70 -6.52
C HIS A 23 -5.42 -7.36 -6.93
N PHE A 24 -5.80 -7.30 -8.21
CA PHE A 24 -7.06 -7.89 -8.70
C PHE A 24 -7.06 -9.42 -8.65
N SER A 25 -5.90 -10.07 -8.83
CA SER A 25 -5.78 -11.51 -8.62
C SER A 25 -6.02 -11.89 -7.17
N LEU A 26 -5.49 -11.12 -6.21
CA LEU A 26 -5.73 -11.36 -4.79
C LEU A 26 -7.21 -11.21 -4.43
N ILE A 27 -7.89 -10.17 -4.93
CA ILE A 27 -9.34 -9.99 -4.77
C ILE A 27 -10.08 -11.22 -5.30
N SER A 28 -9.81 -11.61 -6.55
CA SER A 28 -10.49 -12.76 -7.17
C SER A 28 -10.27 -14.09 -6.42
N LEU A 29 -9.06 -14.32 -5.89
CA LEU A 29 -8.76 -15.51 -5.10
C LEU A 29 -9.55 -15.53 -3.78
N LEU A 30 -9.67 -14.38 -3.11
CA LEU A 30 -10.41 -14.25 -1.85
C LEU A 30 -11.92 -14.34 -2.06
N GLU A 31 -12.47 -13.73 -3.12
CA GLU A 31 -13.89 -13.81 -3.47
C GLU A 31 -14.32 -15.23 -3.81
N LYS A 32 -13.45 -15.96 -4.51
CA LYS A 32 -13.69 -17.37 -4.87
C LYS A 32 -13.36 -18.36 -3.74
N THR A 33 -13.00 -17.87 -2.55
CA THR A 33 -12.59 -18.70 -1.41
C THR A 33 -11.44 -19.67 -1.72
N LEU A 34 -10.56 -19.31 -2.66
CA LEU A 34 -9.41 -20.12 -3.05
C LEU A 34 -8.20 -19.94 -2.13
N VAL A 35 -8.25 -18.97 -1.21
CA VAL A 35 -7.25 -18.80 -0.15
C VAL A 35 -7.75 -19.55 1.08
N LYS A 36 -7.04 -20.63 1.47
CA LYS A 36 -7.43 -21.48 2.58
C LYS A 36 -7.67 -20.64 3.85
N ASP A 37 -8.81 -20.85 4.49
CA ASP A 37 -9.23 -20.21 5.73
C ASP A 37 -9.39 -18.68 5.69
N TRP A 38 -9.39 -18.05 4.49
CA TRP A 38 -9.58 -16.63 4.31
C TRP A 38 -10.66 -16.29 3.29
N THR A 39 -11.39 -15.21 3.55
CA THR A 39 -12.36 -14.62 2.62
C THR A 39 -12.25 -13.09 2.63
N LEU A 40 -12.83 -12.45 1.61
CA LEU A 40 -12.81 -10.99 1.47
C LEU A 40 -13.87 -10.36 2.40
N ALA A 41 -13.45 -9.43 3.26
CA ALA A 41 -14.36 -8.57 4.04
C ALA A 41 -14.82 -7.35 3.24
N GLY A 42 -13.96 -6.88 2.33
CA GLY A 42 -14.22 -5.72 1.46
C GLY A 42 -12.94 -5.15 0.86
N VAL A 43 -13.12 -4.23 -0.07
CA VAL A 43 -12.02 -3.50 -0.72
C VAL A 43 -12.25 -2.01 -0.56
N LEU A 44 -11.23 -1.27 -0.11
CA LEU A 44 -11.24 0.17 0.03
C LEU A 44 -10.31 0.79 -1.02
N GLU A 45 -10.88 1.54 -1.93
CA GLU A 45 -10.14 2.20 -2.99
C GLU A 45 -10.29 3.72 -2.88
N HIS A 46 -9.23 4.42 -3.27
CA HIS A 46 -9.25 5.88 -3.35
C HIS A 46 -9.84 6.29 -4.70
N PRO A 47 -10.95 7.03 -4.74
CA PRO A 47 -11.49 7.53 -6.00
C PRO A 47 -10.56 8.57 -6.63
N GLU A 48 -10.47 8.56 -7.96
CA GLU A 48 -9.74 9.60 -8.70
C GLU A 48 -10.39 10.97 -8.46
N LYS A 49 -9.56 11.99 -8.26
CA LYS A 49 -9.96 13.39 -8.13
C LYS A 49 -9.18 14.24 -9.14
N ASN A 50 -9.87 15.08 -9.89
CA ASN A 50 -9.26 15.93 -10.91
C ASN A 50 -8.51 17.13 -10.33
N ASN A 51 -8.88 17.59 -9.13
CA ASN A 51 -8.27 18.75 -8.47
C ASN A 51 -7.14 18.31 -7.52
N ILE A 52 -5.97 18.96 -7.65
CA ILE A 52 -4.77 18.63 -6.86
C ILE A 52 -5.01 18.80 -5.35
N LEU A 53 -5.65 19.89 -4.93
CA LEU A 53 -5.94 20.13 -3.51
C LEU A 53 -6.92 19.10 -2.97
N ALA A 54 -7.95 18.74 -3.74
CA ALA A 54 -8.89 17.69 -3.37
C ALA A 54 -8.19 16.32 -3.29
N ARG A 55 -7.22 16.04 -4.17
CA ARG A 55 -6.41 14.81 -4.11
C ARG A 55 -5.59 14.74 -2.82
N ILE A 56 -4.90 15.82 -2.45
CA ILE A 56 -4.08 15.91 -1.23
C ILE A 56 -4.96 15.71 0.01
N TRP A 57 -6.07 16.45 0.09
CA TRP A 57 -7.04 16.34 1.18
C TRP A 57 -7.59 14.94 1.33
N HIS A 58 -8.02 14.35 0.21
CA HIS A 58 -8.56 13.00 0.19
C HIS A 58 -7.51 11.97 0.62
N ARG A 59 -6.28 12.05 0.06
CA ARG A 59 -5.18 11.14 0.36
C ARG A 59 -4.76 11.18 1.84
N TRP A 60 -4.68 12.37 2.43
CA TRP A 60 -4.08 12.53 3.75
C TRP A 60 -5.06 12.56 4.90
N ILE A 61 -6.34 12.80 4.62
CA ILE A 61 -7.37 12.95 5.65
C ILE A 61 -8.54 12.01 5.42
N ILE A 62 -9.23 12.11 4.28
CA ILE A 62 -10.47 11.36 4.07
C ILE A 62 -10.20 9.85 4.02
N HIS A 63 -9.27 9.41 3.18
CA HIS A 63 -9.01 7.99 2.98
C HIS A 63 -8.42 7.30 4.23
N PRO A 64 -7.45 7.87 4.96
CA PRO A 64 -7.01 7.29 6.23
C PRO A 64 -8.13 7.14 7.26
N ASN A 65 -9.02 8.15 7.40
CA ASN A 65 -10.17 8.06 8.29
C ASN A 65 -11.18 7.00 7.84
N LEU A 66 -11.41 6.88 6.54
CA LEU A 66 -12.26 5.83 5.98
C LEU A 66 -11.70 4.44 6.30
N VAL A 67 -10.39 4.24 6.09
CA VAL A 67 -9.73 2.96 6.39
C VAL A 67 -9.83 2.66 7.89
N GLY A 68 -9.51 3.62 8.76
CA GLY A 68 -9.64 3.46 10.22
C GLY A 68 -11.05 3.07 10.65
N GLY A 69 -12.07 3.81 10.21
CA GLY A 69 -13.47 3.52 10.54
C GLY A 69 -13.97 2.16 9.99
N LYS A 70 -13.47 1.76 8.81
CA LYS A 70 -13.83 0.46 8.24
C LYS A 70 -13.13 -0.71 8.94
N THR A 71 -11.91 -0.57 9.44
CA THR A 71 -11.27 -1.61 10.26
C THR A 71 -12.04 -1.88 11.55
N GLU A 72 -12.71 -0.87 12.11
CA GLU A 72 -13.52 -1.03 13.32
C GLU A 72 -14.90 -1.64 13.03
N SER A 73 -15.49 -1.35 11.87
CA SER A 73 -16.89 -1.69 11.55
C SER A 73 -17.09 -2.92 10.66
N SER A 74 -16.04 -3.43 10.00
CA SER A 74 -16.17 -4.48 8.97
C SER A 74 -16.13 -5.91 9.49
N ASN A 75 -15.91 -6.15 10.78
CA ASN A 75 -15.63 -7.48 11.34
C ASN A 75 -14.50 -8.20 10.58
N ALA A 76 -13.49 -7.45 10.12
CA ALA A 76 -12.30 -8.01 9.51
C ALA A 76 -11.32 -8.49 10.58
N ASP A 77 -10.59 -9.56 10.29
CA ASP A 77 -9.55 -10.10 11.15
C ASP A 77 -8.15 -9.59 10.76
N LEU A 78 -8.04 -8.95 9.60
CA LEU A 78 -6.79 -8.43 9.04
C LEU A 78 -7.07 -7.24 8.12
N LEU A 79 -6.26 -6.18 8.23
CA LEU A 79 -6.14 -5.13 7.22
C LEU A 79 -4.91 -5.42 6.36
N HIS A 80 -5.09 -5.53 5.03
CA HIS A 80 -3.97 -5.69 4.10
C HIS A 80 -3.92 -4.51 3.13
N ILE A 81 -2.87 -3.71 3.24
CA ILE A 81 -2.55 -2.62 2.32
C ILE A 81 -1.65 -3.19 1.23
N THR A 82 -2.16 -3.26 0.01
CA THR A 82 -1.53 -4.01 -1.09
C THR A 82 -0.43 -3.26 -1.83
N ASP A 83 -0.08 -2.05 -1.36
CA ASP A 83 0.92 -1.19 -1.99
C ASP A 83 1.63 -0.33 -0.92
N GLN A 84 2.96 -0.35 -0.88
CA GLN A 84 3.77 0.44 0.05
C GLN A 84 3.53 1.95 -0.08
N GLU A 85 3.20 2.46 -1.26
CA GLU A 85 2.87 3.89 -1.43
C GLU A 85 1.62 4.31 -0.67
N GLN A 86 0.85 3.35 -0.20
CA GLN A 86 -0.33 3.56 0.60
C GLN A 86 -0.11 3.23 2.09
N ALA A 87 1.13 2.99 2.53
CA ALA A 87 1.44 2.69 3.93
C ALA A 87 0.98 3.79 4.91
N HIS A 88 0.81 5.04 4.45
CA HIS A 88 0.22 6.12 5.24
C HIS A 88 -1.22 5.82 5.71
N LEU A 89 -1.90 4.82 5.12
CA LEU A 89 -3.23 4.36 5.51
C LEU A 89 -3.22 3.44 6.74
N VAL A 90 -2.06 2.96 7.20
CA VAL A 90 -1.94 2.18 8.44
C VAL A 90 -2.46 3.02 9.61
N PRO A 91 -3.58 2.64 10.26
CA PRO A 91 -4.15 3.42 11.36
C PRO A 91 -3.18 3.49 12.55
N LYS A 92 -3.30 4.53 13.37
CA LYS A 92 -2.45 4.67 14.57
C LYS A 92 -2.78 3.61 15.62
N ASP A 93 -4.06 3.38 15.83
CA ASP A 93 -4.58 2.53 16.90
C ASP A 93 -5.47 1.43 16.30
N CYS A 94 -4.89 0.66 15.34
CA CYS A 94 -5.60 -0.44 14.71
C CYS A 94 -5.75 -1.62 15.68
N LYS A 95 -6.97 -2.12 15.86
CA LYS A 95 -7.27 -3.25 16.76
C LYS A 95 -7.04 -4.61 16.10
N ILE A 96 -6.91 -4.64 14.79
CA ILE A 96 -6.62 -5.85 14.02
C ILE A 96 -5.23 -5.76 13.41
N PRO A 97 -4.54 -6.88 13.17
CA PRO A 97 -3.24 -6.89 12.53
C PRO A 97 -3.27 -6.18 11.18
N VAL A 98 -2.18 -5.46 10.87
CA VAL A 98 -2.01 -4.74 9.61
C VAL A 98 -0.82 -5.29 8.84
N VAL A 99 -1.07 -5.67 7.60
CA VAL A 99 -0.05 -6.14 6.65
C VAL A 99 0.10 -5.13 5.52
N VAL A 100 1.33 -4.85 5.10
CA VAL A 100 1.62 -4.02 3.93
C VAL A 100 2.47 -4.81 2.94
N THR A 101 2.04 -4.87 1.68
CA THR A 101 2.89 -5.40 0.60
C THR A 101 3.83 -4.31 0.11
N VAL A 102 5.13 -4.63 0.08
CA VAL A 102 6.21 -3.76 -0.40
C VAL A 102 6.75 -4.30 -1.71
N HIS A 103 6.46 -3.61 -2.80
CA HIS A 103 6.95 -3.96 -4.14
C HIS A 103 8.36 -3.43 -4.38
N ASP A 104 8.59 -2.17 -4.03
CA ASP A 104 9.89 -1.52 -4.07
C ASP A 104 9.95 -0.35 -3.09
N LEU A 105 11.11 0.27 -2.96
CA LEU A 105 11.32 1.46 -2.14
C LEU A 105 11.98 2.61 -2.92
N PHE A 106 11.86 2.60 -4.25
CA PHE A 106 12.51 3.61 -5.11
C PHE A 106 12.10 5.05 -4.78
N HIS A 107 10.89 5.25 -4.29
CA HIS A 107 10.41 6.56 -3.84
C HIS A 107 11.08 7.04 -2.54
N ILE A 108 11.55 6.11 -1.72
CA ILE A 108 12.25 6.39 -0.46
C ILE A 108 13.76 6.38 -0.69
N ASN A 109 14.23 5.48 -1.55
CA ASN A 109 15.63 5.18 -1.83
C ASN A 109 15.86 5.13 -3.36
N PRO A 110 15.99 6.29 -4.04
CA PRO A 110 16.19 6.34 -5.47
C PRO A 110 17.48 5.61 -5.86
N ARG A 111 17.46 4.93 -7.01
CA ARG A 111 18.61 4.16 -7.53
C ARG A 111 18.94 4.52 -8.95
N LYS A 112 20.23 4.34 -9.28
CA LYS A 112 20.68 4.29 -10.67
C LYS A 112 20.74 2.85 -11.10
N ILE A 113 20.08 2.52 -12.21
CA ILE A 113 20.11 1.20 -12.84
C ILE A 113 20.79 1.36 -14.19
N ILE A 114 21.67 0.43 -14.52
CA ILE A 114 22.33 0.41 -15.84
C ILE A 114 21.63 -0.66 -16.66
N ILE A 115 21.03 -0.28 -17.78
CA ILE A 115 20.40 -1.18 -18.74
C ILE A 115 21.03 -0.85 -20.12
N ASP A 116 21.64 -1.83 -20.76
CA ASP A 116 22.24 -1.71 -22.09
C ASP A 116 23.21 -0.50 -22.23
N ASN A 117 24.05 -0.24 -21.21
CA ASN A 117 24.95 0.89 -21.06
C ASN A 117 24.28 2.25 -20.78
N ASP A 118 22.96 2.33 -20.70
CA ASP A 118 22.24 3.54 -20.29
C ASP A 118 22.04 3.59 -18.78
N VAL A 119 22.28 4.75 -18.17
CA VAL A 119 22.05 4.99 -16.76
C VAL A 119 20.66 5.57 -16.57
N ILE A 120 19.75 4.74 -16.03
CA ILE A 120 18.37 5.12 -15.73
C ILE A 120 18.25 5.43 -14.24
N ASN A 121 17.77 6.63 -13.90
CA ASN A 121 17.41 6.97 -12.53
C ASN A 121 16.00 6.45 -12.23
N VAL A 122 15.88 5.57 -11.25
CA VAL A 122 14.59 5.06 -10.77
C VAL A 122 14.30 5.69 -9.41
N GLY A 123 13.13 6.32 -9.31
CA GLY A 123 12.76 7.13 -8.15
C GLY A 123 13.07 8.62 -8.32
N GLU A 124 12.71 9.40 -7.31
CA GLU A 124 12.82 10.86 -7.33
C GLU A 124 13.99 11.34 -6.46
N ASN A 125 15.08 11.81 -7.10
CA ASN A 125 16.29 12.24 -6.39
C ASN A 125 16.10 13.55 -5.60
N ASN A 126 15.23 14.46 -6.07
CA ASN A 126 14.96 15.75 -5.43
C ASN A 126 13.46 15.97 -5.22
N PRO A 127 12.84 15.25 -4.26
CA PRO A 127 11.43 15.41 -3.99
C PRO A 127 11.08 16.81 -3.47
N ASN A 128 10.01 17.39 -3.96
CA ASN A 128 9.47 18.65 -3.46
C ASN A 128 8.95 18.49 -2.01
N PHE A 129 8.56 19.59 -1.36
CA PHE A 129 8.12 19.59 0.03
C PHE A 129 6.92 18.63 0.27
N ILE A 130 5.94 18.63 -0.63
CA ILE A 130 4.75 17.75 -0.54
C ILE A 130 5.19 16.28 -0.59
N ARG A 131 6.09 15.94 -1.51
CA ARG A 131 6.62 14.58 -1.66
C ARG A 131 7.46 14.16 -0.46
N LYS A 132 8.29 15.04 0.09
CA LYS A 132 9.04 14.77 1.33
C LYS A 132 8.12 14.45 2.49
N TYR A 133 7.02 15.20 2.63
CA TYR A 133 6.02 14.95 3.65
C TYR A 133 5.30 13.61 3.45
N ASP A 134 4.95 13.30 2.20
CA ASP A 134 4.35 12.02 1.82
C ASP A 134 5.28 10.85 2.17
N ILE A 135 6.55 10.92 1.78
CA ILE A 135 7.58 9.92 2.12
C ILE A 135 7.70 9.73 3.64
N LYS A 136 7.67 10.81 4.42
CA LYS A 136 7.68 10.72 5.88
C LYS A 136 6.46 9.95 6.41
N LYS A 137 5.28 10.21 5.86
CA LYS A 137 4.05 9.47 6.22
C LYS A 137 4.13 7.99 5.83
N LEU A 138 4.69 7.68 4.65
CA LEU A 138 4.91 6.31 4.20
C LEU A 138 5.82 5.55 5.17
N LYS A 139 6.98 6.10 5.50
CA LYS A 139 7.90 5.50 6.49
C LYS A 139 7.22 5.26 7.84
N THR A 140 6.48 6.24 8.33
CA THR A 140 5.73 6.10 9.59
C THR A 140 4.69 4.99 9.51
N GLY A 141 4.02 4.83 8.38
CA GLY A 141 3.05 3.76 8.15
C GLY A 141 3.71 2.38 8.07
N LEU A 142 4.80 2.25 7.33
CA LEU A 142 5.58 0.99 7.25
C LEU A 142 6.03 0.54 8.64
N ASN A 143 6.52 1.49 9.47
CA ASN A 143 6.96 1.17 10.84
C ASN A 143 5.82 0.81 11.81
N ARG A 144 4.57 1.14 11.47
CA ARG A 144 3.39 0.78 12.26
C ARG A 144 2.74 -0.54 11.85
N ALA A 145 3.05 -1.01 10.64
CA ALA A 145 2.52 -2.29 10.17
C ALA A 145 3.07 -3.44 11.00
N ASP A 146 2.22 -4.42 11.32
CA ASP A 146 2.62 -5.63 12.08
C ASP A 146 3.48 -6.56 11.21
N LEU A 147 3.26 -6.55 9.90
CA LEU A 147 4.01 -7.38 8.95
C LEU A 147 4.19 -6.66 7.61
N LEU A 148 5.41 -6.76 7.05
CA LEU A 148 5.73 -6.32 5.70
C LEU A 148 5.99 -7.52 4.80
N ILE A 149 5.21 -7.65 3.73
CA ILE A 149 5.41 -8.67 2.69
C ILE A 149 6.26 -8.07 1.58
N CYS A 150 7.51 -8.47 1.47
CA CYS A 150 8.42 -8.01 0.43
C CYS A 150 8.40 -8.96 -0.76
N ILE A 151 8.21 -8.45 -1.98
CA ILE A 151 8.10 -9.28 -3.19
C ILE A 151 9.44 -9.90 -3.62
N SER A 152 10.55 -9.42 -3.07
CA SER A 152 11.90 -9.92 -3.36
C SER A 152 12.83 -9.79 -2.16
N GLU A 153 13.90 -10.56 -2.17
CA GLU A 153 14.96 -10.46 -1.14
C GLU A 153 15.66 -9.09 -1.20
N SER A 154 15.80 -8.50 -2.38
CA SER A 154 16.33 -7.14 -2.55
C SER A 154 15.45 -6.12 -1.82
N THR A 155 14.13 -6.17 -2.00
CA THR A 155 13.18 -5.30 -1.32
C THR A 155 13.21 -5.52 0.19
N ARG A 156 13.30 -6.76 0.64
CA ARG A 156 13.40 -7.11 2.05
C ARG A 156 14.65 -6.51 2.69
N ASN A 157 15.79 -6.59 2.01
CA ASN A 157 17.05 -6.03 2.50
C ASN A 157 17.03 -4.50 2.56
N GLU A 158 16.28 -3.84 1.69
CA GLU A 158 16.03 -2.39 1.78
C GLU A 158 15.14 -2.01 2.95
N VAL A 159 14.05 -2.75 3.15
CA VAL A 159 13.14 -2.54 4.28
C VAL A 159 13.87 -2.63 5.61
N LYS A 160 14.80 -3.59 5.77
CA LYS A 160 15.62 -3.73 6.99
C LYS A 160 16.55 -2.54 7.28
N ARG A 161 16.77 -1.66 6.31
CA ARG A 161 17.64 -0.46 6.43
C ARG A 161 16.86 0.84 6.69
N LEU A 162 15.52 0.77 6.68
CA LEU A 162 14.65 1.92 6.95
C LEU A 162 14.60 2.26 8.43
#